data_405a333c4461abad09cce65d37861a3e
#
_entry.id   405a333c4461abad09cce65d37861a3e
#
_cell.length_a   1.000
_cell.length_b   1.000
_cell.length_c   1.000
_cell.angle_alpha   90.00
_cell.angle_beta   90.00
_cell.angle_gamma   90.00
#
_symmetry.space_group_name_H-M   'P 1'
#
loop_
_entity.id
_entity.type
_entity.pdbx_description
1 polymer ?
#
loop_
_entity_poly.entity_id
_entity_poly.type
_entity_poly.pdbx_seq_one_letter_code
_entity_poly.pdbx_strand_id
1 'polypeptide(L)'
;MFVNDKIKFGKWGRRKVEAALWQKGISSDIYAPVLDAVDREQYADTLLPLLKAKQRTVTGRTAYERHYKLLRYAIGRGFDIELAKQCLDQIEKDNDYDSTAEDEPFDSGYDF
;
A
#
# COMPACT_ATOMS: atom_id res chain seq x y z
N MET A 1 12.41 -18.24 4.92
CA MET A 1 13.43 -17.19 4.95
C MET A 1 12.82 -15.89 5.44
N PHE A 2 13.60 -15.14 6.18
CA PHE A 2 13.09 -13.93 6.84
C PHE A 2 12.35 -12.97 5.91
N VAL A 3 12.97 -12.64 4.77
CA VAL A 3 12.37 -11.66 3.84
C VAL A 3 11.02 -12.14 3.32
N ASN A 4 10.98 -13.36 2.80
CA ASN A 4 9.74 -13.89 2.26
C ASN A 4 8.66 -14.00 3.32
N ASP A 5 9.04 -14.43 4.52
CA ASP A 5 8.09 -14.57 5.61
C ASP A 5 7.49 -13.22 5.98
N LYS A 6 8.31 -12.18 6.03
CA LYS A 6 7.80 -10.86 6.41
C LYS A 6 6.92 -10.26 5.35
N ILE A 7 7.20 -10.52 4.08
CA ILE A 7 6.36 -10.01 3.01
C ILE A 7 5.05 -10.78 2.93
N LYS A 8 5.12 -12.10 2.94
CA LYS A 8 3.91 -12.93 2.78
C LYS A 8 3.06 -12.99 4.03
N PHE A 9 3.67 -13.23 5.18
CA PHE A 9 2.93 -13.47 6.41
C PHE A 9 2.86 -12.26 7.30
N GLY A 10 3.94 -11.49 7.37
CA GLY A 10 3.95 -10.25 8.13
C GLY A 10 3.31 -9.10 7.38
N LYS A 11 3.15 -9.25 6.08
CA LYS A 11 2.56 -8.22 5.21
C LYS A 11 3.30 -6.90 5.32
N TRP A 12 4.61 -7.00 5.21
CA TRP A 12 5.49 -5.84 5.28
C TRP A 12 5.88 -5.39 3.86
N GLY A 13 6.01 -4.09 3.67
CA GLY A 13 6.60 -3.57 2.46
C GLY A 13 8.11 -3.57 2.56
N ARG A 14 8.77 -3.24 1.46
CA ARG A 14 10.22 -3.31 1.36
C ARG A 14 10.93 -2.49 2.42
N ARG A 15 10.47 -1.25 2.65
CA ARG A 15 11.17 -0.35 3.58
C ARG A 15 11.18 -0.87 5.00
N LYS A 16 10.10 -1.51 5.40
CA LYS A 16 10.03 -2.07 6.74
C LYS A 16 10.97 -3.25 6.90
N VAL A 17 11.08 -4.08 5.86
CA VAL A 17 12.01 -5.20 5.87
C VAL A 17 13.44 -4.68 5.91
N GLU A 18 13.75 -3.65 5.11
CA GLU A 18 15.09 -3.05 5.11
C GLU A 18 15.46 -2.54 6.49
N ALA A 19 14.53 -1.84 7.14
CA ALA A 19 14.81 -1.30 8.47
C ALA A 19 15.10 -2.41 9.48
N ALA A 20 14.35 -3.50 9.41
CA ALA A 20 14.56 -4.62 10.31
C ALA A 20 15.90 -5.28 10.07
N LEU A 21 16.30 -5.45 8.82
CA LEU A 21 17.59 -6.05 8.50
C LEU A 21 18.75 -5.16 8.94
N TRP A 22 18.58 -3.86 8.74
CA TRP A 22 19.57 -2.89 9.20
C TRP A 22 19.76 -2.98 10.70
N GLN A 23 18.65 -3.08 11.44
CA GLN A 23 18.72 -3.19 12.90
C GLN A 23 19.39 -4.47 13.36
N LYS A 24 19.32 -5.51 12.54
CA LYS A 24 20.01 -6.76 12.85
C LYS A 24 21.49 -6.72 12.48
N GLY A 25 21.97 -5.61 11.96
CA GLY A 25 23.37 -5.46 11.62
C GLY A 25 23.73 -5.99 10.24
N ILE A 26 22.75 -6.28 9.40
CA ILE A 26 23.01 -6.77 8.06
C ILE A 26 23.20 -5.59 7.13
N SER A 27 24.30 -5.55 6.38
CA SER A 27 24.57 -4.41 5.52
C SER A 27 23.72 -4.45 4.25
N SER A 28 23.51 -3.28 3.66
CA SER A 28 22.70 -3.18 2.45
C SER A 28 23.31 -3.93 1.28
N ASP A 29 24.63 -4.08 1.25
CA ASP A 29 25.30 -4.87 0.21
C ASP A 29 24.79 -6.31 0.20
N ILE A 30 24.41 -6.80 1.36
CA ILE A 30 23.95 -8.18 1.49
C ILE A 30 22.46 -8.28 1.18
N TYR A 31 21.64 -7.38 1.75
CA TYR A 31 20.21 -7.55 1.61
C TYR A 31 19.60 -6.93 0.37
N ALA A 32 20.25 -5.93 -0.24
CA ALA A 32 19.67 -5.28 -1.40
C ALA A 32 19.41 -6.25 -2.57
N PRO A 33 20.34 -7.13 -2.92
CA PRO A 33 20.04 -8.09 -4.00
C PRO A 33 18.87 -9.00 -3.70
N VAL A 34 18.71 -9.38 -2.42
CA VAL A 34 17.60 -10.25 -2.04
C VAL A 34 16.27 -9.51 -2.20
N LEU A 35 16.22 -8.25 -1.78
CA LEU A 35 15.01 -7.46 -1.89
C LEU A 35 14.72 -7.07 -3.33
N ASP A 36 15.77 -6.83 -4.12
CA ASP A 36 15.61 -6.51 -5.53
C ASP A 36 15.05 -7.70 -6.32
N ALA A 37 15.25 -8.91 -5.81
CA ALA A 37 14.73 -10.10 -6.47
C ALA A 37 13.24 -10.29 -6.26
N VAL A 38 12.64 -9.55 -5.32
CA VAL A 38 11.20 -9.61 -5.09
C VAL A 38 10.51 -8.73 -6.11
N ASP A 39 9.59 -9.30 -6.88
CA ASP A 39 8.86 -8.55 -7.88
C ASP A 39 7.99 -7.47 -7.27
N ARG A 40 7.91 -6.35 -7.95
CA ARG A 40 7.00 -5.28 -7.55
C ARG A 40 5.57 -5.81 -7.43
N GLU A 41 5.22 -6.74 -8.26
CA GLU A 41 3.89 -7.34 -8.26
C GLU A 41 3.61 -8.10 -6.97
N GLN A 42 4.62 -8.73 -6.38
CA GLN A 42 4.46 -9.40 -5.10
C GLN A 42 4.10 -8.43 -4.00
N TYR A 43 4.74 -7.26 -4.00
CA TYR A 43 4.40 -6.23 -3.02
C TYR A 43 2.99 -5.70 -3.26
N ALA A 44 2.61 -5.54 -4.52
CA ALA A 44 1.27 -5.07 -4.84
C ALA A 44 0.22 -6.09 -4.42
N ASP A 45 0.48 -7.37 -4.66
CA ASP A 45 -0.43 -8.44 -4.27
C ASP A 45 -0.61 -8.50 -2.76
N THR A 46 0.43 -8.13 -2.02
CA THR A 46 0.35 -8.08 -0.57
C THR A 46 -0.42 -6.86 -0.10
N LEU A 47 -0.15 -5.71 -0.71
CA LEU A 47 -0.73 -4.45 -0.26
C LEU A 47 -2.20 -4.29 -0.62
N LEU A 48 -2.59 -4.74 -1.79
CA LEU A 48 -3.95 -4.52 -2.28
C LEU A 48 -5.02 -5.04 -1.32
N PRO A 49 -4.94 -6.29 -0.83
CA PRO A 49 -5.94 -6.76 0.14
C PRO A 49 -5.91 -5.98 1.45
N LEU A 50 -4.73 -5.52 1.86
CA LEU A 50 -4.61 -4.73 3.08
C LEU A 50 -5.35 -3.41 2.94
N LEU A 51 -5.19 -2.75 1.80
CA LEU A 51 -5.86 -1.49 1.55
C LEU A 51 -7.37 -1.68 1.43
N LYS A 52 -7.79 -2.75 0.78
CA LYS A 52 -9.22 -3.04 0.67
C LYS A 52 -9.85 -3.25 2.03
N ALA A 53 -9.17 -3.98 2.90
CA ALA A 53 -9.66 -4.22 4.25
C ALA A 53 -9.69 -2.93 5.06
N LYS A 54 -8.63 -2.13 4.95
CA LYS A 54 -8.55 -0.89 5.70
C LYS A 54 -9.58 0.12 5.22
N GLN A 55 -9.88 0.10 3.94
CA GLN A 55 -10.87 1.00 3.36
C GLN A 55 -12.22 0.88 4.04
N ARG A 56 -12.57 -0.30 4.51
CA ARG A 56 -13.85 -0.52 5.16
C ARG A 56 -13.95 0.14 6.51
N THR A 57 -12.82 0.38 7.16
CA THR A 57 -12.82 0.93 8.51
C THR A 57 -12.28 2.35 8.59
N VAL A 58 -11.66 2.84 7.51
CA VAL A 58 -11.10 4.18 7.54
C VAL A 58 -12.22 5.20 7.57
N THR A 59 -12.03 6.24 8.36
CA THR A 59 -13.01 7.30 8.51
C THR A 59 -12.42 8.62 8.05
N GLY A 60 -13.28 9.51 7.60
CA GLY A 60 -12.86 10.82 7.15
C GLY A 60 -14.04 11.51 6.54
N ARG A 61 -14.03 12.84 6.60
CA ARG A 61 -15.15 13.63 6.08
C ARG A 61 -15.21 13.64 4.57
N THR A 62 -14.06 13.58 3.94
CA THR A 62 -13.99 13.66 2.48
C THR A 62 -13.28 12.45 1.93
N ALA A 63 -13.48 12.19 0.65
CA ALA A 63 -12.76 11.12 -0.03
C ALA A 63 -11.26 11.38 0.00
N TYR A 64 -10.86 12.64 -0.13
CA TYR A 64 -9.46 13.01 -0.08
C TYR A 64 -8.84 12.64 1.27
N GLU A 65 -9.55 12.92 2.34
CA GLU A 65 -9.06 12.62 3.69
C GLU A 65 -8.90 11.12 3.89
N ARG A 66 -9.88 10.35 3.44
CA ARG A 66 -9.80 8.89 3.54
C ARG A 66 -8.68 8.34 2.68
N HIS A 67 -8.51 8.88 1.48
CA HIS A 67 -7.43 8.48 0.58
C HIS A 67 -6.06 8.72 1.23
N TYR A 68 -5.91 9.88 1.83
CA TYR A 68 -4.65 10.24 2.49
C TYR A 68 -4.33 9.29 3.65
N LYS A 69 -5.35 8.92 4.42
CA LYS A 69 -5.16 7.99 5.52
C LYS A 69 -4.74 6.61 5.03
N LEU A 70 -5.29 6.19 3.91
CA LEU A 70 -4.90 4.91 3.32
C LEU A 70 -3.46 4.94 2.83
N LEU A 71 -3.05 6.04 2.23
CA LEU A 71 -1.65 6.20 1.83
C LEU A 71 -0.72 6.11 3.02
N ARG A 72 -1.05 6.81 4.08
CA ARG A 72 -0.23 6.80 5.29
C ARG A 72 -0.16 5.41 5.91
N TYR A 73 -1.26 4.68 5.85
CA TYR A 73 -1.29 3.32 6.35
C TYR A 73 -0.30 2.44 5.57
N ALA A 74 -0.30 2.55 4.25
CA ALA A 74 0.61 1.77 3.41
C ALA A 74 2.06 2.13 3.69
N ILE A 75 2.35 3.43 3.79
CA ILE A 75 3.71 3.88 4.06
C ILE A 75 4.16 3.41 5.43
N GLY A 76 3.28 3.42 6.42
CA GLY A 76 3.60 2.95 7.76
C GLY A 76 3.94 1.47 7.81
N ARG A 77 3.44 0.71 6.86
CA ARG A 77 3.78 -0.71 6.75
C ARG A 77 5.00 -0.95 5.87
N GLY A 78 5.64 0.11 5.40
CA GLY A 78 6.88 0.00 4.64
C GLY A 78 6.74 -0.07 3.14
N PHE A 79 5.55 0.12 2.61
CA PHE A 79 5.35 0.07 1.17
C PHE A 79 5.73 1.40 0.53
N ASP A 80 6.19 1.33 -0.71
CA ASP A 80 6.56 2.49 -1.49
C ASP A 80 5.33 3.32 -1.84
N ILE A 81 5.49 4.66 -1.82
CA ILE A 81 4.36 5.55 -2.06
C ILE A 81 3.80 5.41 -3.48
N GLU A 82 4.67 5.19 -4.47
CA GLU A 82 4.20 5.01 -5.84
C GLU A 82 3.35 3.76 -5.97
N LEU A 83 3.79 2.69 -5.33
CA LEU A 83 3.03 1.46 -5.33
C LEU A 83 1.69 1.64 -4.62
N ALA A 84 1.71 2.36 -3.49
CA ALA A 84 0.48 2.62 -2.74
C ALA A 84 -0.51 3.41 -3.58
N LYS A 85 -0.03 4.41 -4.30
CA LYS A 85 -0.89 5.20 -5.18
C LYS A 85 -1.50 4.35 -6.28
N GLN A 86 -0.70 3.48 -6.88
CA GLN A 86 -1.20 2.60 -7.93
C GLN A 86 -2.27 1.66 -7.42
N CYS A 87 -2.06 1.09 -6.24
CA CYS A 87 -3.04 0.20 -5.65
C CYS A 87 -4.34 0.94 -5.31
N LEU A 88 -4.23 2.16 -4.79
CA LEU A 88 -5.41 2.94 -4.48
C LEU A 88 -6.18 3.33 -5.73
N ASP A 89 -5.46 3.68 -6.80
CA ASP A 89 -6.10 3.99 -8.06
C ASP A 89 -6.90 2.80 -8.57
N GLN A 90 -6.34 1.62 -8.44
CA GLN A 90 -7.02 0.41 -8.88
C GLN A 90 -8.28 0.16 -8.06
N ILE A 91 -8.18 0.34 -6.75
CA ILE A 91 -9.34 0.17 -5.87
C ILE A 91 -10.43 1.17 -6.21
N GLU A 92 -10.04 2.42 -6.47
CA GLU A 92 -11.00 3.46 -6.79
C GLU A 92 -11.67 3.20 -8.12
N LYS A 93 -10.94 2.70 -9.10
CA LYS A 93 -11.52 2.33 -10.38
C LYS A 93 -12.53 1.19 -10.21
N ASP A 94 -12.19 0.20 -9.42
CA ASP A 94 -13.09 -0.91 -9.16
C ASP A 94 -14.37 -0.42 -8.48
N ASN A 95 -14.22 0.49 -7.53
CA ASN A 95 -15.38 1.04 -6.82
C ASN A 95 -16.24 1.90 -7.73
N ASP A 96 -15.62 2.71 -8.58
CA ASP A 96 -16.34 3.52 -9.53
C ASP A 96 -17.16 2.65 -10.47
N TYR A 97 -16.56 1.58 -10.91
CA TYR A 97 -17.23 0.67 -11.81
C TYR A 97 -18.46 0.08 -11.15
N ASP A 98 -18.34 -0.29 -9.87
CA ASP A 98 -19.47 -0.84 -9.13
C ASP A 98 -20.50 0.21 -8.78
N SER A 99 -20.05 1.39 -8.43
CA SER A 99 -20.94 2.43 -7.98
C SER A 99 -21.58 3.17 -9.08
N THR A 100 -21.06 3.19 -10.21
CA THR A 100 -21.56 3.81 -11.27
C THR A 100 -22.40 4.86 -10.91
N ALA A 101 -22.80 5.33 -11.50
CA ALA A 101 -23.69 6.22 -11.33
C ALA A 101 -23.64 7.13 -10.26
N GLU A 102 -23.66 6.92 -9.35
CA GLU A 102 -23.80 7.83 -8.46
C GLU A 102 -22.80 8.72 -8.34
N ASP A 103 -22.33 8.90 -8.53
CA ASP A 103 -21.45 9.70 -8.27
C ASP A 103 -21.15 10.79 -8.65
N GLU A 104 -21.25 10.90 -8.64
CA GLU A 104 -20.82 11.73 -8.69
C GLU A 104 -20.29 12.58 -8.64
N PRO A 105 -20.40 12.94 -8.82
CA PRO A 105 -19.74 13.64 -8.64
C PRO A 105 -19.12 14.42 -8.06
N PHE A 106 -19.23 14.30 -7.78
CA PHE A 106 -18.63 15.02 -7.22
C PHE A 106 -17.77 15.34 -7.15
N ASP A 107 -17.71 14.83 -7.28
CA ASP A 107 -16.80 15.04 -7.07
C ASP A 107 -16.26 15.68 -6.91
N SER A 108 -16.50 15.81 -7.05
CA SER A 108 -15.93 16.39 -6.88
C SER A 108 -15.50 16.92 -6.27
N GLY A 109 -15.69 16.89 -6.20
CA GLY A 109 -15.47 17.46 -5.38
C GLY A 109 -14.31 17.67 -4.95
N TYR A 110 -13.76 17.25 -5.23
CA TYR A 110 -12.74 17.43 -4.83
C TYR A 110 -12.01 18.19 -5.29
N ASP A 111 -12.23 18.60 -5.66
CA ASP A 111 -11.64 19.35 -6.07
C ASP A 111 -11.17 20.09 -5.20
N PHE A 112 -11.09 20.23 -4.62
CA PHE A 112 -10.64 20.93 -3.84
C PHE A 112 -9.59 21.32 -3.90
#